data_af98eee8602255ec63c9a6988e9b4c10
#
_entry.id   af98eee8602255ec63c9a6988e9b4c10
#
_cell.length_a   1.000
_cell.length_b   1.000
_cell.length_c   1.000
_cell.angle_alpha   90.00
_cell.angle_beta   90.00
_cell.angle_gamma   90.00
#
_symmetry.space_group_name_H-M   'P 1'
#
loop_
_entity.id
_entity.type
_entity.pdbx_description
1 polymer ?
#
loop_
_entity_poly.entity_id
_entity_poly.type
_entity_poly.pdbx_seq_one_letter_code
_entity_poly.pdbx_strand_id
1 'polypeptide(L)'
;VFAYRERMITRCHIKGDAPSVAVYSDCERYRYLLTREWAPAQGRALFIMLNPSTATEVQNDPTVERCERRARALGFGGFRVCNIFAYRATDPRVMRAAADPVGPDNDGAIMDSVPWADRVICAWGTHGAHLDRGARVAAMLRATGVDLFHLGLSKAGHPKHPLYIGYAVQPVAWV
;
A
#
# COMPACT_ATOMS: atom_id res chain seq x y z
N VAL A 1 -12.92 24.35 -14.00
CA VAL A 1 -11.78 23.60 -14.58
C VAL A 1 -11.97 22.15 -14.16
N PHE A 2 -12.51 21.33 -15.06
CA PHE A 2 -12.60 19.88 -14.83
C PHE A 2 -11.18 19.33 -14.86
N ALA A 3 -10.67 18.89 -13.70
CA ALA A 3 -9.46 18.11 -13.65
C ALA A 3 -9.69 16.84 -14.51
N TYR A 4 -8.91 16.69 -15.56
CA TYR A 4 -8.85 15.47 -16.35
C TYR A 4 -8.39 14.36 -15.39
N ARG A 5 -9.31 13.54 -14.91
CA ARG A 5 -8.92 12.27 -14.27
C ARG A 5 -8.29 11.42 -15.36
N GLU A 6 -7.02 11.12 -15.18
CA GLU A 6 -6.32 10.16 -16.03
C GLU A 6 -7.14 8.87 -16.09
N ARG A 7 -7.30 8.27 -17.26
CA ARG A 7 -8.00 7.00 -17.39
C ARG A 7 -7.26 5.95 -16.58
N MET A 8 -7.91 5.36 -15.57
CA MET A 8 -7.36 4.26 -14.82
C MET A 8 -7.69 2.93 -15.49
N ILE A 9 -6.74 1.99 -15.46
CA ILE A 9 -6.92 0.62 -15.93
C ILE A 9 -7.14 -0.26 -14.70
N THR A 10 -8.26 -0.98 -14.68
CA THR A 10 -8.54 -2.00 -13.65
C THR A 10 -8.38 -3.37 -14.27
N ARG A 11 -7.53 -4.22 -13.66
CA ARG A 11 -7.33 -5.61 -14.05
C ARG A 11 -7.72 -6.54 -12.93
N CYS A 12 -8.42 -7.63 -13.28
CA CYS A 12 -8.91 -8.64 -12.36
C CYS A 12 -8.32 -10.00 -12.69
N HIS A 13 -8.12 -10.82 -11.66
CA HIS A 13 -7.64 -12.19 -11.77
C HIS A 13 -8.11 -12.99 -10.55
N ILE A 14 -8.04 -14.32 -10.62
CA ILE A 14 -8.19 -15.18 -9.45
C ILE A 14 -6.84 -15.82 -9.17
N LYS A 15 -6.19 -15.38 -8.10
CA LYS A 15 -4.89 -15.90 -7.67
C LYS A 15 -5.10 -16.95 -6.58
N GLY A 16 -5.04 -18.21 -6.95
CA GLY A 16 -5.32 -19.31 -6.00
C GLY A 16 -6.77 -19.25 -5.51
N ASP A 17 -6.96 -19.04 -4.20
CA ASP A 17 -8.27 -18.87 -3.56
C ASP A 17 -8.76 -17.43 -3.51
N ALA A 18 -7.96 -16.48 -4.03
CA ALA A 18 -8.20 -15.05 -3.84
C ALA A 18 -8.56 -14.33 -5.15
N PRO A 19 -9.79 -13.85 -5.30
CA PRO A 19 -10.08 -12.78 -6.26
C PRO A 19 -9.12 -11.61 -6.06
N SER A 20 -8.56 -11.14 -7.16
CA SER A 20 -7.49 -10.14 -7.18
C SER A 20 -7.84 -8.99 -8.10
N VAL A 21 -7.56 -7.76 -7.67
CA VAL A 21 -7.77 -6.53 -8.45
C VAL A 21 -6.54 -5.65 -8.35
N ALA A 22 -6.08 -5.14 -9.49
CA ALA A 22 -5.07 -4.09 -9.52
C ALA A 22 -5.55 -2.90 -10.32
N VAL A 23 -5.24 -1.69 -9.86
CA VAL A 23 -5.58 -0.44 -10.54
C VAL A 23 -4.30 0.30 -10.88
N TYR A 24 -4.16 0.63 -12.16
CA TYR A 24 -3.01 1.31 -12.74
C TYR A 24 -3.42 2.63 -13.38
N SER A 25 -2.46 3.52 -13.57
CA SER A 25 -2.60 4.64 -14.50
C SER A 25 -2.73 4.13 -15.95
N ASP A 26 -3.21 4.97 -16.85
CA ASP A 26 -3.34 4.66 -18.28
C ASP A 26 -1.99 4.27 -18.91
N CYS A 27 -0.92 4.97 -18.53
CA CYS A 27 0.44 4.66 -19.00
C CYS A 27 1.10 3.47 -18.28
N GLU A 28 0.44 2.89 -17.29
CA GLU A 28 0.91 1.78 -16.44
C GLU A 28 2.23 2.05 -15.69
N ARG A 29 2.70 3.29 -15.64
CA ARG A 29 3.85 3.69 -14.82
C ARG A 29 3.54 3.72 -13.33
N TYR A 30 2.25 3.88 -13.00
CA TYR A 30 1.78 3.92 -11.62
C TYR A 30 0.86 2.73 -11.35
N ARG A 31 1.01 2.12 -10.18
CA ARG A 31 0.02 1.21 -9.62
C ARG A 31 -0.57 1.85 -8.37
N TYR A 32 -1.86 2.15 -8.40
CA TYR A 32 -2.52 2.86 -7.31
C TYR A 32 -2.96 1.95 -6.18
N LEU A 33 -3.42 0.73 -6.50
CA LEU A 33 -3.77 -0.27 -5.50
C LEU A 33 -3.67 -1.69 -6.05
N LEU A 34 -3.52 -2.64 -5.13
CA LEU A 34 -3.54 -4.07 -5.39
C LEU A 34 -4.30 -4.74 -4.26
N THR A 35 -5.35 -5.49 -4.58
CA THR A 35 -6.25 -6.11 -3.60
C THR A 35 -6.33 -7.61 -3.84
N ARG A 36 -6.32 -8.38 -2.74
CA ARG A 36 -6.63 -9.81 -2.75
C ARG A 36 -7.59 -10.11 -1.61
N GLU A 37 -8.70 -10.78 -1.92
CA GLU A 37 -9.72 -11.13 -0.92
C GLU A 37 -10.09 -12.60 -1.07
N TRP A 38 -9.88 -13.41 -0.03
CA TRP A 38 -10.25 -14.83 0.01
C TRP A 38 -11.43 -15.10 0.92
N ALA A 39 -11.67 -14.27 1.94
CA ALA A 39 -12.77 -14.38 2.88
C ALA A 39 -13.14 -12.98 3.44
N PRO A 40 -13.81 -12.11 2.66
CA PRO A 40 -14.04 -10.69 3.03
C PRO A 40 -14.72 -10.49 4.38
N ALA A 41 -15.56 -11.44 4.81
CA ALA A 41 -16.26 -11.38 6.10
C ALA A 41 -15.30 -11.47 7.32
N GLN A 42 -14.07 -11.92 7.12
CA GLN A 42 -13.06 -12.04 8.20
C GLN A 42 -12.27 -10.75 8.42
N GLY A 43 -12.58 -9.68 7.70
CA GLY A 43 -11.92 -8.39 7.83
C GLY A 43 -10.86 -8.14 6.76
N ARG A 44 -10.46 -6.87 6.65
CA ARG A 44 -9.63 -6.33 5.57
C ARG A 44 -8.48 -5.51 6.12
N ALA A 45 -7.26 -5.85 5.75
CA ALA A 45 -6.06 -5.10 6.10
C ALA A 45 -5.61 -4.21 4.93
N LEU A 46 -5.33 -2.94 5.19
CA LEU A 46 -4.71 -2.03 4.25
C LEU A 46 -3.25 -1.83 4.65
N PHE A 47 -2.32 -2.23 3.80
CA PHE A 47 -0.91 -1.91 3.94
C PHE A 47 -0.57 -0.69 3.08
N ILE A 48 0.01 0.33 3.68
CA ILE A 48 0.51 1.52 2.97
C ILE A 48 2.03 1.47 3.02
N MET A 49 2.63 1.16 1.87
CA MET A 49 4.07 0.92 1.73
C MET A 49 4.75 2.00 0.91
N LEU A 50 6.00 1.79 0.51
CA LEU A 50 6.82 2.81 -0.14
C LEU A 50 6.39 3.04 -1.59
N ASN A 51 6.63 2.06 -2.46
CA ASN A 51 6.31 2.12 -3.88
C ASN A 51 6.10 0.72 -4.45
N PRO A 52 5.30 0.58 -5.53
CA PRO A 52 5.10 -0.71 -6.17
C PRO A 52 6.35 -1.16 -6.94
N SER A 53 6.58 -2.47 -6.94
CA SER A 53 7.63 -3.12 -7.72
C SER A 53 7.00 -3.98 -8.83
N THR A 54 7.16 -5.29 -8.76
CA THR A 54 6.79 -6.21 -9.85
C THR A 54 5.47 -6.95 -9.63
N ALA A 55 4.86 -6.85 -8.43
CA ALA A 55 3.58 -7.50 -8.18
C ALA A 55 2.46 -6.93 -9.06
N THR A 56 1.62 -7.82 -9.54
CA THR A 56 0.45 -7.53 -10.38
C THR A 56 -0.79 -8.24 -9.83
N GLU A 57 -1.93 -8.10 -10.50
CA GLU A 57 -3.14 -8.87 -10.20
C GLU A 57 -2.92 -10.39 -10.31
N VAL A 58 -1.91 -10.82 -11.05
CA VAL A 58 -1.62 -12.24 -11.32
C VAL A 58 -0.64 -12.83 -10.31
N GLN A 59 0.37 -12.06 -9.89
CA GLN A 59 1.47 -12.59 -9.08
C GLN A 59 1.93 -11.63 -7.99
N ASN A 60 2.48 -12.19 -6.91
CA ASN A 60 3.16 -11.45 -5.86
C ASN A 60 4.63 -11.18 -6.23
N ASP A 61 5.17 -10.08 -5.75
CA ASP A 61 6.60 -9.91 -5.51
C ASP A 61 6.93 -10.29 -4.05
N PRO A 62 8.20 -10.28 -3.63
CA PRO A 62 8.56 -10.66 -2.26
C PRO A 62 7.87 -9.85 -1.17
N THR A 63 7.64 -8.57 -1.41
CA THR A 63 6.97 -7.68 -0.43
C THR A 63 5.48 -7.97 -0.31
N VAL A 64 4.80 -8.10 -1.44
CA VAL A 64 3.36 -8.41 -1.46
C VAL A 64 3.11 -9.83 -0.91
N GLU A 65 4.00 -10.78 -1.18
CA GLU A 65 3.92 -12.12 -0.57
C GLU A 65 3.98 -12.04 0.96
N ARG A 66 4.83 -11.20 1.50
CA ARG A 66 4.91 -10.96 2.94
C ARG A 66 3.63 -10.34 3.50
N CYS A 67 3.02 -9.41 2.78
CA CYS A 67 1.75 -8.81 3.17
C CYS A 67 0.63 -9.86 3.18
N GLU A 68 0.54 -10.70 2.15
CA GLU A 68 -0.46 -11.77 2.07
C GLU A 68 -0.33 -12.76 3.22
N ARG A 69 0.87 -13.29 3.44
CA ARG A 69 1.13 -14.24 4.54
C ARG A 69 0.83 -13.63 5.90
N ARG A 70 1.21 -12.38 6.11
CA ARG A 70 0.93 -11.66 7.36
C ARG A 70 -0.57 -11.45 7.56
N ALA A 71 -1.29 -11.01 6.53
CA ALA A 71 -2.73 -10.84 6.60
C ALA A 71 -3.45 -12.14 6.95
N ARG A 72 -3.04 -13.25 6.33
CA ARG A 72 -3.58 -14.58 6.65
C ARG A 72 -3.25 -15.01 8.08
N ALA A 73 -2.01 -14.81 8.53
CA ALA A 73 -1.59 -15.15 9.89
C ALA A 73 -2.30 -14.32 10.97
N LEU A 74 -2.65 -13.08 10.66
CA LEU A 74 -3.42 -12.20 11.54
C LEU A 74 -4.93 -12.47 11.53
N GLY A 75 -5.41 -13.39 10.70
CA GLY A 75 -6.82 -13.77 10.60
C GLY A 75 -7.67 -12.87 9.72
N PHE A 76 -7.07 -11.97 8.93
CA PHE A 76 -7.81 -11.20 7.93
C PHE A 76 -8.26 -12.07 6.76
N GLY A 77 -9.38 -11.71 6.15
CA GLY A 77 -9.91 -12.37 4.95
C GLY A 77 -9.53 -11.70 3.63
N GLY A 78 -8.71 -10.69 3.69
CA GLY A 78 -8.20 -9.98 2.52
C GLY A 78 -7.24 -8.86 2.90
N PHE A 79 -6.51 -8.37 1.91
CA PHE A 79 -5.64 -7.22 2.07
C PHE A 79 -5.61 -6.37 0.80
N ARG A 80 -5.30 -5.11 0.99
CA ARG A 80 -4.99 -4.16 -0.08
C ARG A 80 -3.63 -3.54 0.19
N VAL A 81 -2.89 -3.31 -0.87
CA VAL A 81 -1.65 -2.55 -0.85
C VAL A 81 -1.86 -1.24 -1.59
N CYS A 82 -1.63 -0.14 -0.90
CA CYS A 82 -1.38 1.18 -1.48
C CYS A 82 0.07 1.58 -1.19
N ASN A 83 0.56 2.58 -1.87
CA ASN A 83 1.92 3.05 -1.72
C ASN A 83 1.92 4.58 -1.59
N ILE A 84 2.81 5.12 -0.75
CA ILE A 84 2.94 6.59 -0.63
C ILE A 84 3.46 7.21 -1.93
N PHE A 85 4.24 6.45 -2.72
CA PHE A 85 4.61 6.74 -4.09
C PHE A 85 4.04 5.66 -5.00
N ALA A 86 3.24 6.02 -5.99
CA ALA A 86 2.63 5.04 -6.89
C ALA A 86 3.53 4.64 -8.06
N TYR A 87 4.65 5.33 -8.29
CA TYR A 87 5.59 5.05 -9.36
C TYR A 87 6.22 3.66 -9.22
N ARG A 88 6.09 2.83 -10.24
CA ARG A 88 6.56 1.43 -10.25
C ARG A 88 8.07 1.38 -10.46
N ALA A 89 8.80 0.89 -9.49
CA ALA A 89 10.24 0.68 -9.57
C ALA A 89 10.68 -0.37 -8.55
N THR A 90 11.63 -1.23 -8.94
CA THR A 90 12.24 -2.20 -8.02
C THR A 90 13.28 -1.52 -7.11
N ASP A 91 14.05 -0.59 -7.67
CA ASP A 91 15.05 0.18 -6.94
C ASP A 91 14.44 1.51 -6.45
N PRO A 92 14.44 1.79 -5.13
CA PRO A 92 13.96 3.06 -4.59
C PRO A 92 14.65 4.30 -5.17
N ARG A 93 15.89 4.17 -5.63
CA ARG A 93 16.62 5.30 -6.27
C ARG A 93 15.98 5.71 -7.60
N VAL A 94 15.48 4.75 -8.37
CA VAL A 94 14.75 5.02 -9.62
C VAL A 94 13.44 5.74 -9.32
N MET A 95 12.70 5.30 -8.33
CA MET A 95 11.47 5.97 -7.87
C MET A 95 11.75 7.40 -7.43
N ARG A 96 12.79 7.62 -6.62
CA ARG A 96 13.16 8.95 -6.12
C ARG A 96 13.62 9.90 -7.22
N ALA A 97 14.18 9.39 -8.32
CA ALA A 97 14.61 10.18 -9.47
C ALA A 97 13.45 10.53 -10.43
N ALA A 98 12.28 9.91 -10.31
CA ALA A 98 11.13 10.19 -11.15
C ALA A 98 10.65 11.64 -10.94
N ALA A 99 10.19 12.28 -12.02
CA ALA A 99 9.67 13.66 -11.98
C ALA A 99 8.44 13.78 -11.09
N ASP A 100 7.53 12.81 -11.15
CA ASP A 100 6.36 12.69 -10.26
C ASP A 100 6.31 11.25 -9.70
N PRO A 101 6.97 10.98 -8.58
CA PRO A 101 6.93 9.64 -7.99
C PRO A 101 5.60 9.34 -7.27
N VAL A 102 4.85 10.35 -6.86
CA VAL A 102 3.57 10.19 -6.15
C VAL A 102 2.50 9.62 -7.07
N GLY A 103 2.34 10.20 -8.24
CA GLY A 103 1.28 9.88 -9.19
C GLY A 103 0.02 10.74 -8.99
N PRO A 104 -0.65 11.15 -10.09
CA PRO A 104 -1.73 12.14 -10.04
C PRO A 104 -2.97 11.69 -9.27
N ASP A 105 -3.29 10.39 -9.27
CA ASP A 105 -4.49 9.85 -8.61
C ASP A 105 -4.18 9.09 -7.31
N ASN A 106 -2.93 9.13 -6.84
CA ASN A 106 -2.50 8.29 -5.72
C ASN A 106 -3.15 8.68 -4.39
N ASP A 107 -3.25 9.97 -4.08
CA ASP A 107 -3.89 10.41 -2.85
C ASP A 107 -5.35 9.98 -2.79
N GLY A 108 -6.07 10.11 -3.91
CA GLY A 108 -7.46 9.62 -4.02
C GLY A 108 -7.57 8.12 -3.77
N ALA A 109 -6.68 7.32 -4.36
CA ALA A 109 -6.68 5.87 -4.17
C ALA A 109 -6.39 5.45 -2.72
N ILE A 110 -5.46 6.13 -2.04
CA ILE A 110 -5.18 5.92 -0.62
C ILE A 110 -6.41 6.27 0.21
N MET A 111 -6.99 7.43 0.00
CA MET A 111 -8.13 7.91 0.78
C MET A 111 -9.39 7.08 0.57
N ASP A 112 -9.66 6.62 -0.64
CA ASP A 112 -10.78 5.73 -0.95
C ASP A 112 -10.59 4.33 -0.34
N SER A 113 -9.35 3.94 -0.05
CA SER A 113 -9.04 2.66 0.58
C SER A 113 -9.25 2.64 2.10
N VAL A 114 -9.27 3.80 2.75
CA VAL A 114 -9.46 3.89 4.21
C VAL A 114 -10.81 3.31 4.65
N PRO A 115 -11.97 3.72 4.09
CA PRO A 115 -13.26 3.15 4.49
C PRO A 115 -13.43 1.69 4.08
N TRP A 116 -12.66 1.20 3.11
CA TRP A 116 -12.64 -0.21 2.72
C TRP A 116 -12.00 -1.10 3.79
N ALA A 117 -11.04 -0.58 4.56
CA ALA A 117 -10.21 -1.34 5.48
C ALA A 117 -10.77 -1.38 6.89
N ASP A 118 -10.59 -2.51 7.57
CA ASP A 118 -10.80 -2.63 9.01
C ASP A 118 -9.55 -2.24 9.82
N ARG A 119 -8.37 -2.33 9.21
CA ARG A 119 -7.10 -1.92 9.81
C ARG A 119 -6.15 -1.33 8.80
N VAL A 120 -5.55 -0.19 9.13
CA VAL A 120 -4.57 0.51 8.31
C VAL A 120 -3.18 0.34 8.92
N ILE A 121 -2.28 -0.30 8.21
CA ILE A 121 -0.90 -0.58 8.63
C ILE A 121 0.05 0.20 7.75
N CYS A 122 0.73 1.18 8.33
CA CYS A 122 1.74 1.97 7.67
C CYS A 122 3.10 1.24 7.70
N ALA A 123 3.74 1.10 6.55
CA ALA A 123 4.94 0.28 6.40
C ALA A 123 5.82 0.72 5.23
N TRP A 124 6.12 2.02 5.12
CA TRP A 124 6.88 2.57 3.99
C TRP A 124 8.40 2.64 4.19
N GLY A 125 8.88 2.51 5.42
CA GLY A 125 10.31 2.52 5.71
C GLY A 125 10.95 3.92 5.64
N THR A 126 12.27 3.96 5.75
CA THR A 126 13.05 5.21 5.84
C THR A 126 13.03 6.05 4.57
N HIS A 127 12.87 5.44 3.40
CA HIS A 127 12.73 6.17 2.13
C HIS A 127 11.44 7.00 2.04
N GLY A 128 10.49 6.80 2.96
CA GLY A 128 9.32 7.66 3.11
C GLY A 128 9.64 9.10 3.48
N ALA A 129 10.88 9.40 3.89
CA ALA A 129 11.37 10.75 4.11
C ALA A 129 11.48 11.57 2.81
N HIS A 130 11.62 10.90 1.67
CA HIS A 130 11.69 11.59 0.37
C HIS A 130 10.47 12.47 0.14
N LEU A 131 10.69 13.74 -0.21
CA LEU A 131 9.66 14.76 -0.40
C LEU A 131 8.72 14.94 0.83
N ASP A 132 9.18 14.56 2.01
CA ASP A 132 8.36 14.54 3.25
C ASP A 132 7.06 13.74 3.10
N ARG A 133 7.06 12.79 2.18
CA ARG A 133 5.84 12.12 1.74
C ARG A 133 5.21 11.24 2.83
N GLY A 134 6.04 10.52 3.58
CA GLY A 134 5.54 9.67 4.68
C GLY A 134 4.78 10.47 5.73
N ALA A 135 5.33 11.62 6.14
CA ALA A 135 4.68 12.51 7.11
C ALA A 135 3.38 13.11 6.53
N ARG A 136 3.38 13.49 5.25
CA ARG A 136 2.19 14.01 4.57
C ARG A 136 1.07 12.98 4.50
N VAL A 137 1.37 11.74 4.14
CA VAL A 137 0.37 10.68 4.09
C VAL A 137 -0.14 10.35 5.49
N ALA A 138 0.73 10.26 6.48
CA ALA A 138 0.31 10.04 7.87
C ALA A 138 -0.66 11.14 8.35
N ALA A 139 -0.34 12.42 8.08
CA ALA A 139 -1.22 13.53 8.43
C ALA A 139 -2.57 13.46 7.71
N MET A 140 -2.56 13.15 6.43
CA MET A 140 -3.76 13.00 5.60
C MET A 140 -4.67 11.87 6.12
N LEU A 141 -4.10 10.74 6.50
CA LEU A 141 -4.82 9.62 7.09
C LEU A 141 -5.38 9.96 8.47
N ARG A 142 -4.58 10.58 9.36
CA ARG A 142 -5.00 10.99 10.70
C ARG A 142 -6.16 12.00 10.66
N ALA A 143 -6.20 12.86 9.65
CA ALA A 143 -7.29 13.81 9.46
C ALA A 143 -8.66 13.14 9.21
N THR A 144 -8.69 11.87 8.79
CA THR A 144 -9.93 11.09 8.66
C THR A 144 -10.46 10.55 9.99
N GLY A 145 -9.66 10.59 11.05
CA GLY A 145 -9.97 9.98 12.34
C GLY A 145 -9.66 8.47 12.42
N VAL A 146 -9.07 7.89 11.37
CA VAL A 146 -8.70 6.46 11.38
C VAL A 146 -7.51 6.21 12.28
N ASP A 147 -7.54 5.10 13.01
CA ASP A 147 -6.38 4.62 13.79
C ASP A 147 -5.34 4.03 12.85
N LEU A 148 -4.09 4.45 13.02
CA LEU A 148 -2.95 3.93 12.27
C LEU A 148 -2.18 2.90 13.09
N PHE A 149 -1.63 1.90 12.40
CA PHE A 149 -0.79 0.85 12.98
C PHE A 149 0.54 0.77 12.25
N HIS A 150 1.54 0.17 12.88
CA HIS A 150 2.85 -0.11 12.31
C HIS A 150 3.40 -1.45 12.80
N LEU A 151 4.44 -1.95 12.15
CA LEU A 151 5.15 -3.19 12.49
C LEU A 151 6.48 -2.93 13.20
N GLY A 152 6.64 -1.77 13.78
CA GLY A 152 7.85 -1.26 14.40
C GLY A 152 8.25 0.09 13.80
N LEU A 153 9.00 0.88 14.56
CA LEU A 153 9.52 2.18 14.12
C LEU A 153 11.05 2.14 14.03
N SER A 154 11.61 2.83 13.03
CA SER A 154 13.05 3.10 12.97
C SER A 154 13.43 4.14 14.04
N LYS A 155 14.75 4.37 14.22
CA LYS A 155 15.24 5.42 15.15
C LYS A 155 14.68 6.80 14.80
N ALA A 156 14.47 7.09 13.51
CA ALA A 156 13.91 8.35 13.03
C ALA A 156 12.38 8.39 13.06
N GLY A 157 11.71 7.35 13.57
CA GLY A 157 10.25 7.29 13.69
C GLY A 157 9.51 6.85 12.43
N HIS A 158 10.20 6.32 11.42
CA HIS A 158 9.55 5.79 10.21
C HIS A 158 8.99 4.40 10.46
N PRO A 159 7.74 4.10 10.03
CA PRO A 159 7.17 2.77 10.13
C PRO A 159 7.96 1.81 9.23
N LYS A 160 8.43 0.70 9.82
CA LYS A 160 9.32 -0.25 9.13
C LYS A 160 8.64 -0.92 7.96
N HIS A 161 9.40 -1.09 6.88
CA HIS A 161 8.97 -1.85 5.70
C HIS A 161 8.86 -3.34 6.05
N PRO A 162 7.83 -4.07 5.55
CA PRO A 162 7.55 -5.44 6.03
C PRO A 162 8.53 -6.49 5.53
N LEU A 163 9.38 -6.19 4.55
CA LEU A 163 10.18 -7.19 3.84
C LEU A 163 11.05 -8.05 4.76
N TYR A 164 11.59 -7.47 5.84
CA TYR A 164 12.47 -8.17 6.78
C TYR A 164 11.89 -8.31 8.19
N ILE A 165 10.58 -8.06 8.36
CA ILE A 165 9.90 -8.17 9.64
C ILE A 165 9.33 -9.58 9.82
N GLY A 166 9.65 -10.23 10.94
CA GLY A 166 9.14 -11.57 11.26
C GLY A 166 7.61 -11.60 11.40
N TYR A 167 7.00 -12.72 11.05
CA TYR A 167 5.53 -12.86 11.10
C TYR A 167 4.95 -12.87 12.52
N ALA A 168 5.78 -13.13 13.53
CA ALA A 168 5.36 -13.03 14.93
C ALA A 168 5.12 -11.60 15.40
N VAL A 169 5.65 -10.60 14.69
CA VAL A 169 5.45 -9.19 15.03
C VAL A 169 4.00 -8.79 14.74
N GLN A 170 3.31 -8.34 15.78
CA GLN A 170 1.94 -7.86 15.68
C GLN A 170 1.90 -6.36 15.34
N PRO A 171 0.90 -5.90 14.59
CA PRO A 171 0.68 -4.47 14.39
C PRO A 171 0.41 -3.77 15.72
N VAL A 172 1.03 -2.63 15.91
CA VAL A 172 0.91 -1.80 17.12
C VAL A 172 0.32 -0.45 16.74
N ALA A 173 -0.53 0.11 17.57
CA ALA A 173 -1.10 1.43 17.35
C ALA A 173 0.01 2.49 17.21
N TRP A 174 -0.10 3.30 16.20
CA TRP A 174 0.83 4.40 15.94
C TRP A 174 0.22 5.71 16.44
N VAL A 175 0.61 6.05 17.65
CA VAL A 175 0.13 7.26 18.33
C VAL A 175 0.81 8.50 17.81
#